data_0d4012083453a95582d7c89e83c88d3d
#
_entry.id   0d4012083453a95582d7c89e83c88d3d
#
_cell.length_a   1.000
_cell.length_b   1.000
_cell.length_c   1.000
_cell.angle_alpha   90.00
_cell.angle_beta   90.00
_cell.angle_gamma   90.00
#
_symmetry.space_group_name_H-M   'P 1'
#
loop_
_entity.id
_entity.type
_entity.pdbx_description
1 polymer ?
#
loop_
_entity_poly.entity_id
_entity_poly.type
_entity_poly.pdbx_seq_one_letter_code
_entity_poly.pdbx_strand_id
1 'polypeptide(L)'
;MWLRLRQIAFIVEDIEKVAADLNAVFGLEVAFIDEHLPPAYGLQNRLLPVGTQFIELCSMVREGTAGGRYHERRGGDGGYMVICQCDEHAPRKARVKDLGIRVVAARDTETSCLMQLHPQDTGGSFLEIDWHEKPDEEFPGWSHAIRGPWPDFIRTNRVNAVVAAEIQAPEPQKVANRWSEIIEEPLTRDAVGNLVMKVDNGTIRFVGAIDGRPEGLGGIDLAATDAEAARAAARERGLLREDGVILIGGMRLRLV
;
A
#
# COMPACT_ATOMS: atom_id res chain seq x y z
N MET A 1 -8.67 -17.64 9.55
CA MET A 1 -7.54 -16.65 9.61
C MET A 1 -7.99 -15.43 8.84
N TRP A 2 -7.80 -14.24 9.39
CA TRP A 2 -8.15 -13.00 8.69
C TRP A 2 -6.90 -12.27 8.17
N LEU A 3 -7.09 -11.42 7.16
CA LEU A 3 -6.08 -10.54 6.60
C LEU A 3 -6.72 -9.19 6.25
N ARG A 4 -6.08 -8.09 6.65
CA ARG A 4 -6.56 -6.71 6.40
C ARG A 4 -5.51 -5.91 5.64
N LEU A 5 -5.95 -5.03 4.75
CA LEU A 5 -5.11 -3.95 4.23
C LEU A 5 -4.82 -2.98 5.38
N ARG A 6 -3.55 -2.73 5.66
CA ARG A 6 -3.16 -1.77 6.70
C ARG A 6 -2.41 -0.58 6.17
N GLN A 7 -1.57 -0.80 5.19
CA GLN A 7 -0.74 0.28 4.67
C GLN A 7 -0.46 0.08 3.19
N ILE A 8 -0.43 1.17 2.47
CA ILE A 8 -0.03 1.21 1.06
C ILE A 8 1.18 2.12 0.96
N ALA A 9 2.32 1.56 0.56
CA ALA A 9 3.53 2.34 0.37
C ALA A 9 3.69 2.78 -1.10
N PHE A 10 4.02 4.05 -1.28
CA PHE A 10 4.44 4.64 -2.56
C PHE A 10 5.95 4.85 -2.54
N ILE A 11 6.61 4.75 -3.67
CA ILE A 11 7.99 5.19 -3.85
C ILE A 11 7.98 6.41 -4.77
N VAL A 12 8.53 7.51 -4.29
CA VAL A 12 8.42 8.81 -4.97
C VAL A 12 9.76 9.56 -4.93
N GLU A 13 9.98 10.43 -5.89
CA GLU A 13 11.19 11.28 -5.95
C GLU A 13 11.05 12.48 -5.01
N ASP A 14 9.96 13.25 -5.14
CA ASP A 14 9.67 14.41 -4.31
C ASP A 14 8.59 14.10 -3.26
N ILE A 15 9.04 13.65 -2.09
CA ILE A 15 8.16 13.22 -1.00
C ILE A 15 7.32 14.37 -0.43
N GLU A 16 7.87 15.57 -0.37
CA GLU A 16 7.18 16.74 0.20
C GLU A 16 6.07 17.22 -0.75
N LYS A 17 6.33 17.22 -2.05
CA LYS A 17 5.31 17.55 -3.05
C LYS A 17 4.15 16.57 -2.99
N VAL A 18 4.43 15.25 -2.93
CA VAL A 18 3.39 14.23 -2.90
C VAL A 18 2.61 14.28 -1.58
N ALA A 19 3.27 14.52 -0.44
CA ALA A 19 2.60 14.74 0.84
C ALA A 19 1.67 15.97 0.80
N ALA A 20 2.15 17.09 0.22
CA ALA A 20 1.35 18.29 0.05
C ALA A 20 0.14 18.08 -0.89
N ASP A 21 0.29 17.26 -1.93
CA ASP A 21 -0.82 16.89 -2.82
C ASP A 21 -1.87 16.04 -2.09
N LEU A 22 -1.46 15.02 -1.31
CA LEU A 22 -2.37 14.21 -0.49
C LEU A 22 -3.10 15.04 0.59
N ASN A 23 -2.39 15.97 1.22
CA ASN A 23 -3.01 16.90 2.18
C ASN A 23 -4.04 17.80 1.49
N ALA A 24 -3.68 18.48 0.43
CA ALA A 24 -4.57 19.42 -0.27
C ALA A 24 -5.82 18.72 -0.83
N VAL A 25 -5.67 17.51 -1.37
CA VAL A 25 -6.77 16.79 -2.03
C VAL A 25 -7.63 16.04 -1.02
N PHE A 26 -7.04 15.35 -0.05
CA PHE A 26 -7.76 14.46 0.87
C PHE A 26 -7.76 14.93 2.33
N GLY A 27 -7.01 15.99 2.66
CA GLY A 27 -6.87 16.48 4.03
C GLY A 27 -5.94 15.63 4.89
N LEU A 28 -5.19 14.68 4.30
CA LEU A 28 -4.33 13.78 5.05
C LEU A 28 -3.11 14.50 5.59
N GLU A 29 -2.77 14.27 6.84
CA GLU A 29 -1.64 14.89 7.53
C GLU A 29 -0.54 13.88 7.79
N VAL A 30 0.72 14.31 7.77
CA VAL A 30 1.86 13.47 8.14
C VAL A 30 1.86 13.28 9.66
N ALA A 31 1.65 12.04 10.11
CA ALA A 31 1.58 11.68 11.51
C ALA A 31 2.90 11.13 12.06
N PHE A 32 3.75 10.58 11.19
CA PHE A 32 4.99 9.93 11.63
C PHE A 32 6.07 9.96 10.53
N ILE A 33 7.32 10.08 10.99
CA ILE A 33 8.53 9.97 10.18
C ILE A 33 9.46 8.99 10.92
N ASP A 34 9.92 7.94 10.24
CA ASP A 34 10.82 6.96 10.82
C ASP A 34 12.29 7.35 10.57
N GLU A 35 12.95 7.84 11.60
CA GLU A 35 14.36 8.25 11.56
C GLU A 35 15.34 7.06 11.41
N HIS A 36 14.87 5.82 11.54
CA HIS A 36 15.70 4.63 11.37
C HIS A 36 15.79 4.17 9.89
N LEU A 37 14.87 4.56 9.03
CA LEU A 37 14.90 4.20 7.62
C LEU A 37 16.12 4.73 6.86
N PRO A 38 16.56 6.01 7.04
CA PRO A 38 17.71 6.52 6.31
C PRO A 38 19.00 5.72 6.54
N PRO A 39 19.44 5.40 7.76
CA PRO A 39 20.65 4.62 7.96
C PRO A 39 20.48 3.15 7.52
N ALA A 40 19.31 2.54 7.73
CA ALA A 40 19.08 1.13 7.45
C ALA A 40 18.93 0.84 5.96
N TYR A 41 18.08 1.59 5.27
CA TYR A 41 17.66 1.30 3.90
C TYR A 41 18.01 2.40 2.88
N GLY A 42 18.51 3.55 3.34
CA GLY A 42 18.74 4.72 2.48
C GLY A 42 17.45 5.33 1.95
N LEU A 43 16.36 5.19 2.69
CA LEU A 43 15.05 5.75 2.42
C LEU A 43 14.64 6.70 3.55
N GLN A 44 13.80 7.66 3.24
CA GLN A 44 13.01 8.41 4.21
C GLN A 44 11.54 8.17 3.94
N ASN A 45 10.69 8.40 4.94
CA ASN A 45 9.25 8.21 4.77
C ASN A 45 8.41 9.34 5.37
N ARG A 46 7.12 9.35 4.98
CA ARG A 46 6.03 10.10 5.60
C ARG A 46 4.85 9.17 5.71
N LEU A 47 4.32 8.95 6.91
CA LEU A 47 3.11 8.17 7.13
C LEU A 47 1.92 9.09 7.35
N LEU A 48 0.88 8.87 6.54
CA LEU A 48 -0.37 9.64 6.58
C LEU A 48 -1.52 8.68 6.90
N PRO A 49 -2.23 8.84 8.04
CA PRO A 49 -3.37 7.99 8.39
C PRO A 49 -4.57 8.25 7.46
N VAL A 50 -5.23 7.16 7.06
CA VAL A 50 -6.51 7.12 6.36
C VAL A 50 -7.45 6.27 7.19
N GLY A 51 -8.17 6.87 8.14
CA GLY A 51 -8.86 6.13 9.18
C GLY A 51 -7.86 5.34 10.04
N THR A 52 -7.99 4.03 10.07
CA THR A 52 -7.09 3.12 10.81
C THR A 52 -6.00 2.50 9.94
N GLN A 53 -5.88 2.95 8.70
CA GLN A 53 -4.91 2.50 7.71
C GLN A 53 -3.93 3.63 7.40
N PHE A 54 -2.90 3.36 6.58
CA PHE A 54 -1.89 4.36 6.23
C PHE A 54 -1.58 4.38 4.74
N ILE A 55 -1.32 5.59 4.23
CA ILE A 55 -0.49 5.79 3.06
C ILE A 55 0.90 6.13 3.57
N GLU A 56 1.90 5.37 3.13
CA GLU A 56 3.30 5.66 3.38
C GLU A 56 3.94 6.18 2.10
N LEU A 57 4.57 7.32 2.18
CA LEU A 57 5.45 7.81 1.12
C LEU A 57 6.88 7.44 1.48
N CYS A 58 7.60 6.86 0.53
CA CYS A 58 9.04 6.59 0.65
C CYS A 58 9.79 7.33 -0.44
N SER A 59 10.95 7.91 -0.12
CA SER A 59 11.88 8.43 -1.12
C SER A 59 13.32 8.11 -0.78
N MET A 60 14.19 8.12 -1.78
CA MET A 60 15.59 7.80 -1.66
C MET A 60 16.36 8.98 -1.05
N VAL A 61 17.21 8.73 -0.06
CA VAL A 61 18.15 9.73 0.50
C VAL A 61 19.59 9.53 0.03
N ARG A 62 19.85 8.44 -0.73
CA ARG A 62 21.12 8.14 -1.37
C ARG A 62 20.91 7.26 -2.59
N GLU A 63 21.86 7.27 -3.51
CA GLU A 63 21.87 6.39 -4.68
C GLU A 63 22.12 4.90 -4.32
N GLY A 64 21.81 4.01 -5.25
CA GLY A 64 22.11 2.58 -5.17
C GLY A 64 21.27 1.80 -4.15
N THR A 65 20.15 2.36 -3.68
CA THR A 65 19.25 1.68 -2.75
C THR A 65 18.36 0.65 -3.46
N ALA A 66 17.80 -0.31 -2.71
CA ALA A 66 16.82 -1.25 -3.25
C ALA A 66 15.55 -0.52 -3.72
N GLY A 67 15.10 0.49 -2.98
CA GLY A 67 13.98 1.35 -3.36
C GLY A 67 14.25 2.12 -4.64
N GLY A 68 15.47 2.70 -4.80
CA GLY A 68 15.86 3.40 -6.03
C GLY A 68 15.84 2.49 -7.25
N ARG A 69 16.41 1.28 -7.15
CA ARG A 69 16.33 0.29 -8.25
C ARG A 69 14.89 -0.13 -8.58
N TYR A 70 14.01 -0.17 -7.57
CA TYR A 70 12.60 -0.46 -7.80
C TYR A 70 11.92 0.71 -8.52
N HIS A 71 12.14 1.95 -8.06
CA HIS A 71 11.62 3.18 -8.67
C HIS A 71 12.03 3.29 -10.15
N GLU A 72 13.32 3.10 -10.46
CA GLU A 72 13.85 3.09 -11.83
C GLU A 72 13.16 2.02 -12.70
N ARG A 73 13.06 0.77 -12.19
CA ARG A 73 12.40 -0.32 -12.90
C ARG A 73 10.91 -0.06 -13.15
N ARG A 74 10.22 0.62 -12.22
CA ARG A 74 8.83 1.02 -12.38
C ARG A 74 8.62 2.19 -13.33
N GLY A 75 9.68 2.88 -13.75
CA GLY A 75 9.62 4.04 -14.63
C GLY A 75 9.19 5.31 -13.89
N GLY A 76 9.62 5.47 -12.64
CA GLY A 76 9.35 6.65 -11.80
C GLY A 76 8.39 6.39 -10.64
N ASP A 77 7.80 7.46 -10.14
CA ASP A 77 6.89 7.45 -8.98
C ASP A 77 5.73 6.48 -9.13
N GLY A 78 5.38 5.78 -8.05
CA GLY A 78 4.28 4.83 -8.07
C GLY A 78 4.16 3.99 -6.81
N GLY A 79 3.34 2.94 -6.88
CA GLY A 79 3.15 2.01 -5.78
C GLY A 79 4.37 1.14 -5.55
N TYR A 80 4.67 0.89 -4.29
CA TYR A 80 5.84 0.16 -3.82
C TYR A 80 5.47 -1.13 -3.09
N MET A 81 4.63 -1.04 -2.04
CA MET A 81 4.22 -2.19 -1.24
C MET A 81 2.73 -2.19 -0.93
N VAL A 82 2.17 -3.40 -0.84
CA VAL A 82 0.91 -3.66 -0.16
C VAL A 82 1.25 -4.32 1.17
N ILE A 83 0.89 -3.70 2.29
CA ILE A 83 1.18 -4.16 3.64
C ILE A 83 -0.13 -4.59 4.29
N CYS A 84 -0.18 -5.86 4.68
CA CYS A 84 -1.34 -6.49 5.29
C CYS A 84 -1.05 -6.86 6.74
N GLN A 85 -2.05 -6.74 7.59
CA GLN A 85 -2.03 -7.28 8.95
C GLN A 85 -2.80 -8.58 9.01
N CYS A 86 -2.30 -9.56 9.76
CA CYS A 86 -2.97 -10.85 9.98
C CYS A 86 -3.17 -11.15 11.48
N ASP A 87 -4.08 -12.09 11.74
CA ASP A 87 -4.33 -12.65 13.08
C ASP A 87 -3.22 -13.63 13.53
N GLU A 88 -2.70 -14.44 12.59
CA GLU A 88 -1.69 -15.45 12.85
C GLU A 88 -0.56 -15.41 11.83
N HIS A 89 0.67 -15.13 12.27
CA HIS A 89 1.83 -14.99 11.38
C HIS A 89 2.52 -16.33 11.07
N ALA A 90 2.61 -17.24 12.06
CA ALA A 90 3.37 -18.47 11.91
C ALA A 90 2.88 -19.39 10.78
N PRO A 91 1.57 -19.63 10.58
CA PRO A 91 1.08 -20.40 9.43
C PRO A 91 1.43 -19.76 8.09
N ARG A 92 1.31 -18.44 7.98
CA ARG A 92 1.64 -17.68 6.75
C ARG A 92 3.13 -17.75 6.45
N LYS A 93 4.00 -17.67 7.47
CA LYS A 93 5.44 -17.84 7.33
C LYS A 93 5.81 -19.27 6.85
N ALA A 94 5.16 -20.29 7.37
CA ALA A 94 5.32 -21.66 6.89
C ALA A 94 4.89 -21.79 5.41
N ARG A 95 3.75 -21.24 5.06
CA ARG A 95 3.23 -21.20 3.69
C ARG A 95 4.19 -20.55 2.70
N VAL A 96 4.71 -19.36 3.04
CA VAL A 96 5.69 -18.63 2.22
C VAL A 96 6.96 -19.47 1.98
N LYS A 97 7.43 -20.18 3.03
CA LYS A 97 8.57 -21.10 2.93
C LYS A 97 8.27 -22.28 2.00
N ASP A 98 7.11 -22.92 2.16
CA ASP A 98 6.70 -24.09 1.36
C ASP A 98 6.54 -23.72 -0.14
N LEU A 99 6.11 -22.50 -0.43
CA LEU A 99 6.01 -21.96 -1.78
C LEU A 99 7.36 -21.50 -2.36
N GLY A 100 8.45 -21.58 -1.60
CA GLY A 100 9.79 -21.19 -2.04
C GLY A 100 9.95 -19.70 -2.31
N ILE A 101 9.16 -18.84 -1.64
CA ILE A 101 9.18 -17.39 -1.82
C ILE A 101 10.31 -16.78 -0.99
N ARG A 102 11.12 -15.94 -1.61
CA ARG A 102 12.18 -15.21 -0.92
C ARG A 102 11.58 -14.14 0.00
N VAL A 103 12.03 -14.12 1.25
CA VAL A 103 11.76 -13.06 2.21
C VAL A 103 12.96 -12.11 2.20
N VAL A 104 12.74 -10.83 1.85
CA VAL A 104 13.80 -9.83 1.72
C VAL A 104 14.05 -9.03 2.99
N ALA A 105 13.05 -8.96 3.86
CA ALA A 105 13.17 -8.45 5.21
C ALA A 105 12.22 -9.21 6.13
N ALA A 106 12.68 -9.51 7.32
CA ALA A 106 11.86 -10.14 8.35
C ALA A 106 12.24 -9.61 9.73
N ARG A 107 11.26 -9.53 10.60
CA ARG A 107 11.45 -9.27 12.04
C ARG A 107 10.47 -10.14 12.82
N ASP A 108 10.98 -10.85 13.79
CA ASP A 108 10.18 -11.64 14.71
C ASP A 108 10.52 -11.19 16.15
N THR A 109 9.57 -10.62 16.85
CA THR A 109 9.65 -10.25 18.27
C THR A 109 8.47 -10.86 19.02
N GLU A 110 8.45 -10.74 20.34
CA GLU A 110 7.32 -11.20 21.16
C GLU A 110 6.03 -10.43 20.88
N THR A 111 6.13 -9.18 20.43
CA THR A 111 4.99 -8.28 20.27
C THR A 111 4.66 -7.96 18.81
N SER A 112 5.54 -8.28 17.87
CA SER A 112 5.30 -8.04 16.44
C SER A 112 6.15 -8.93 15.55
N CYS A 113 5.59 -9.33 14.44
CA CYS A 113 6.29 -10.02 13.35
C CYS A 113 6.01 -9.31 12.04
N LEU A 114 6.97 -9.29 11.14
CA LEU A 114 6.80 -8.86 9.77
C LEU A 114 7.59 -9.76 8.81
N MET A 115 7.10 -9.89 7.59
CA MET A 115 7.83 -10.47 6.47
C MET A 115 7.51 -9.75 5.17
N GLN A 116 8.55 -9.24 4.51
CA GLN A 116 8.47 -8.65 3.17
C GLN A 116 8.83 -9.69 2.13
N LEU A 117 7.93 -9.95 1.21
CA LEU A 117 8.10 -10.93 0.14
C LEU A 117 8.72 -10.27 -1.10
N HIS A 118 9.64 -11.00 -1.74
CA HIS A 118 10.36 -10.48 -2.89
C HIS A 118 9.42 -10.28 -4.10
N PRO A 119 9.38 -9.09 -4.74
CA PRO A 119 8.41 -8.77 -5.79
C PRO A 119 8.55 -9.61 -7.06
N GLN A 120 9.71 -10.20 -7.34
CA GLN A 120 9.86 -11.15 -8.44
C GLN A 120 9.20 -12.51 -8.17
N ASP A 121 8.96 -12.86 -6.91
CA ASP A 121 8.36 -14.14 -6.52
C ASP A 121 6.86 -14.00 -6.30
N THR A 122 6.38 -12.81 -5.90
CA THR A 122 4.97 -12.48 -5.78
C THR A 122 4.36 -12.07 -7.11
N GLY A 123 5.15 -11.38 -7.95
CA GLY A 123 4.65 -10.63 -9.10
C GLY A 123 3.96 -9.34 -8.69
N GLY A 124 4.14 -8.30 -9.50
CA GLY A 124 3.46 -7.02 -9.37
C GLY A 124 4.05 -6.06 -8.33
N SER A 125 4.15 -6.43 -7.07
CA SER A 125 4.53 -5.50 -5.99
C SER A 125 5.19 -6.25 -4.84
N PHE A 126 5.85 -5.52 -3.94
CA PHE A 126 6.13 -6.08 -2.63
C PHE A 126 4.81 -6.37 -1.92
N LEU A 127 4.74 -7.54 -1.29
CA LEU A 127 3.71 -7.91 -0.33
C LEU A 127 4.38 -8.07 1.03
N GLU A 128 3.91 -7.33 2.02
CA GLU A 128 4.32 -7.47 3.40
C GLU A 128 3.16 -8.02 4.23
N ILE A 129 3.44 -8.96 5.11
CA ILE A 129 2.45 -9.55 6.02
C ILE A 129 2.96 -9.38 7.44
N ASP A 130 2.18 -8.68 8.25
CA ASP A 130 2.51 -8.30 9.62
C ASP A 130 1.54 -8.89 10.62
N TRP A 131 2.05 -9.10 11.82
CA TRP A 131 1.28 -9.45 13.00
C TRP A 131 1.72 -8.60 14.19
N HIS A 132 0.76 -8.26 15.05
CA HIS A 132 0.98 -7.56 16.31
C HIS A 132 0.27 -8.28 17.45
N GLU A 133 0.79 -8.19 18.67
CA GLU A 133 0.28 -8.92 19.86
C GLU A 133 -1.20 -8.70 20.16
N LYS A 134 -1.79 -7.61 19.66
CA LYS A 134 -3.21 -7.28 19.79
C LYS A 134 -3.82 -7.01 18.42
N PRO A 135 -3.88 -8.04 17.57
CA PRO A 135 -4.24 -7.85 16.16
C PRO A 135 -5.69 -7.41 15.96
N ASP A 136 -6.58 -7.69 16.92
CA ASP A 136 -8.00 -7.32 16.85
C ASP A 136 -8.31 -5.90 17.29
N GLU A 137 -7.37 -5.23 17.98
CA GLU A 137 -7.54 -3.84 18.38
C GLU A 137 -7.31 -2.89 17.20
N GLU A 138 -8.21 -1.93 17.05
CA GLU A 138 -8.23 -1.02 15.91
C GLU A 138 -7.02 -0.10 15.86
N PHE A 139 -6.63 0.47 16.99
CA PHE A 139 -5.53 1.43 17.11
C PHE A 139 -4.27 0.84 17.74
N PRO A 140 -4.31 0.24 18.92
CA PRO A 140 -3.09 -0.28 19.58
C PRO A 140 -2.39 -1.35 18.76
N GLY A 141 -3.14 -2.16 18.00
CA GLY A 141 -2.59 -3.23 17.20
C GLY A 141 -1.65 -2.82 16.06
N TRP A 142 -1.50 -1.51 15.78
CA TRP A 142 -0.55 -1.00 14.79
C TRP A 142 0.53 -0.09 15.38
N SER A 143 0.50 0.14 16.70
CA SER A 143 1.39 1.08 17.40
C SER A 143 2.88 0.70 17.38
N HIS A 144 3.21 -0.57 17.11
CA HIS A 144 4.60 -1.01 17.05
C HIS A 144 5.34 -0.54 15.80
N ALA A 145 4.63 -0.38 14.69
CA ALA A 145 5.19 0.16 13.46
C ALA A 145 5.29 1.68 13.50
N ILE A 146 4.37 2.33 14.24
CA ILE A 146 4.24 3.78 14.27
C ILE A 146 4.22 4.24 15.73
N ARG A 147 5.26 4.95 16.13
CA ARG A 147 5.36 5.51 17.48
C ARG A 147 4.73 6.90 17.53
N GLY A 148 4.10 7.22 18.66
CA GLY A 148 3.56 8.55 18.91
C GLY A 148 2.04 8.65 18.76
N PRO A 149 1.49 9.87 18.84
CA PRO A 149 0.05 10.13 18.89
C PRO A 149 -0.57 10.19 17.48
N TRP A 150 -0.26 9.23 16.61
CA TRP A 150 -0.76 9.21 15.24
C TRP A 150 -2.30 9.26 15.13
N PRO A 151 -3.11 8.76 16.08
CA PRO A 151 -4.56 8.91 16.02
C PRO A 151 -5.03 10.36 16.03
N ASP A 152 -4.26 11.28 16.63
CA ASP A 152 -4.57 12.71 16.65
C ASP A 152 -4.50 13.36 15.25
N PHE A 153 -3.85 12.69 14.30
CA PHE A 153 -3.68 13.11 12.91
C PHE A 153 -4.70 12.51 11.95
N ILE A 154 -5.64 11.69 12.44
CA ILE A 154 -6.70 11.14 11.60
C ILE A 154 -7.61 12.25 11.13
N ARG A 155 -7.77 12.37 9.81
CA ARG A 155 -8.70 13.27 9.15
C ARG A 155 -9.60 12.45 8.23
N THR A 156 -10.91 12.52 8.47
CA THR A 156 -11.90 11.72 7.73
C THR A 156 -12.92 12.57 6.97
N ASN A 157 -12.62 13.85 6.77
CA ASN A 157 -13.55 14.79 6.16
C ASN A 157 -13.76 14.55 4.66
N ARG A 158 -12.80 13.93 3.98
CA ARG A 158 -12.87 13.67 2.52
C ARG A 158 -12.78 12.19 2.18
N VAL A 159 -11.94 11.45 2.91
CA VAL A 159 -11.77 10.00 2.78
C VAL A 159 -11.57 9.39 4.16
N ASN A 160 -11.99 8.13 4.37
CA ASN A 160 -11.91 7.50 5.68
C ASN A 160 -11.31 6.08 5.67
N ALA A 161 -11.09 5.47 4.51
CA ALA A 161 -10.47 4.15 4.41
C ALA A 161 -9.84 3.91 3.04
N VAL A 162 -8.84 3.02 2.98
CA VAL A 162 -8.37 2.37 1.76
C VAL A 162 -9.16 1.07 1.62
N VAL A 163 -10.02 0.97 0.61
CA VAL A 163 -10.91 -0.18 0.42
C VAL A 163 -10.48 -1.11 -0.72
N ALA A 164 -9.52 -0.69 -1.56
CA ALA A 164 -8.89 -1.58 -2.51
C ALA A 164 -7.45 -1.17 -2.82
N ALA A 165 -6.60 -2.19 -3.09
CA ALA A 165 -5.32 -2.04 -3.77
C ALA A 165 -5.44 -2.60 -5.19
N GLU A 166 -4.84 -1.94 -6.18
CA GLU A 166 -4.88 -2.36 -7.59
C GLU A 166 -3.50 -2.74 -8.09
N ILE A 167 -3.31 -4.02 -8.37
CA ILE A 167 -2.09 -4.56 -8.98
C ILE A 167 -2.29 -4.64 -10.48
N GLN A 168 -1.44 -3.96 -11.24
CA GLN A 168 -1.42 -4.09 -12.69
C GLN A 168 -0.32 -5.02 -13.16
N ALA A 169 -0.59 -5.82 -14.18
CA ALA A 169 0.38 -6.71 -14.81
C ALA A 169 0.02 -6.99 -16.28
N PRO A 170 1.00 -7.36 -17.12
CA PRO A 170 0.71 -7.88 -18.47
C PRO A 170 -0.12 -9.15 -18.43
N GLU A 171 0.08 -9.99 -17.42
CA GLU A 171 -0.63 -11.25 -17.18
C GLU A 171 -1.34 -11.23 -15.82
N PRO A 172 -2.44 -10.45 -15.66
CA PRO A 172 -3.06 -10.26 -14.33
C PRO A 172 -3.57 -11.57 -13.71
N GLN A 173 -4.00 -12.55 -14.52
CA GLN A 173 -4.43 -13.86 -14.03
C GLN A 173 -3.30 -14.61 -13.33
N LYS A 174 -2.08 -14.55 -13.88
CA LYS A 174 -0.91 -15.22 -13.31
C LYS A 174 -0.53 -14.62 -11.96
N VAL A 175 -0.50 -13.29 -11.88
CA VAL A 175 -0.21 -12.57 -10.63
C VAL A 175 -1.29 -12.82 -9.59
N ALA A 176 -2.57 -12.75 -9.99
CA ALA A 176 -3.70 -13.03 -9.11
C ALA A 176 -3.64 -14.46 -8.54
N ASN A 177 -3.37 -15.47 -9.37
CA ASN A 177 -3.22 -16.85 -8.91
C ASN A 177 -2.08 -16.98 -7.90
N ARG A 178 -0.95 -16.31 -8.16
CA ARG A 178 0.20 -16.34 -7.25
C ARG A 178 -0.13 -15.72 -5.89
N TRP A 179 -0.80 -14.57 -5.89
CA TRP A 179 -1.24 -13.94 -4.65
C TRP A 179 -2.29 -14.79 -3.90
N SER A 180 -3.21 -15.43 -4.63
CA SER A 180 -4.18 -16.36 -4.06
C SER A 180 -3.51 -17.56 -3.38
N GLU A 181 -2.45 -18.11 -3.98
CA GLU A 181 -1.65 -19.16 -3.35
C GLU A 181 -0.96 -18.70 -2.07
N ILE A 182 -0.41 -17.48 -2.06
CA ILE A 182 0.32 -16.93 -0.91
C ILE A 182 -0.61 -16.62 0.24
N ILE A 183 -1.72 -15.94 -0.06
CA ILE A 183 -2.67 -15.40 0.94
C ILE A 183 -3.70 -16.45 1.36
N GLU A 184 -3.91 -17.48 0.54
CA GLU A 184 -4.92 -18.55 0.73
C GLU A 184 -6.36 -18.03 0.67
N GLU A 185 -6.57 -16.98 -0.16
CA GLU A 185 -7.90 -16.44 -0.43
C GLU A 185 -8.33 -16.70 -1.87
N PRO A 186 -9.61 -17.07 -2.10
CA PRO A 186 -10.11 -17.36 -3.43
C PRO A 186 -10.21 -16.10 -4.29
N LEU A 187 -10.07 -16.30 -5.60
CA LEU A 187 -10.31 -15.26 -6.60
C LEU A 187 -11.77 -15.23 -7.03
N THR A 188 -12.31 -14.04 -7.16
CA THR A 188 -13.61 -13.75 -7.73
C THR A 188 -13.48 -12.72 -8.87
N ARG A 189 -14.59 -12.27 -9.44
CA ARG A 189 -14.59 -11.18 -10.43
C ARG A 189 -15.46 -10.03 -9.94
N ASP A 190 -14.99 -8.82 -10.19
CA ASP A 190 -15.80 -7.62 -9.99
C ASP A 190 -16.85 -7.44 -11.13
N ALA A 191 -17.66 -6.40 -11.03
CA ALA A 191 -18.73 -6.12 -11.99
C ALA A 191 -18.24 -5.84 -13.42
N VAL A 192 -16.97 -5.46 -13.59
CA VAL A 192 -16.35 -5.19 -14.90
C VAL A 192 -15.43 -6.32 -15.36
N GLY A 193 -15.37 -7.43 -14.59
CA GLY A 193 -14.68 -8.64 -14.97
C GLY A 193 -13.23 -8.76 -14.51
N ASN A 194 -12.68 -7.79 -13.75
CA ASN A 194 -11.35 -7.91 -13.18
C ASN A 194 -11.30 -9.00 -12.11
N LEU A 195 -10.15 -9.63 -11.98
CA LEU A 195 -9.91 -10.56 -10.88
C LEU A 195 -9.76 -9.80 -9.57
N VAL A 196 -10.42 -10.30 -8.53
CA VAL A 196 -10.44 -9.68 -7.21
C VAL A 196 -10.24 -10.75 -6.14
N MET A 197 -9.37 -10.45 -5.19
CA MET A 197 -9.20 -11.17 -3.94
C MET A 197 -9.80 -10.35 -2.82
N LYS A 198 -10.67 -10.95 -2.01
CA LYS A 198 -11.29 -10.29 -0.87
C LYS A 198 -10.39 -10.44 0.36
N VAL A 199 -10.20 -9.33 1.08
CA VAL A 199 -9.63 -9.30 2.43
C VAL A 199 -10.66 -8.70 3.40
N ASP A 200 -10.44 -8.81 4.71
CA ASP A 200 -11.49 -8.49 5.71
C ASP A 200 -12.01 -7.05 5.66
N ASN A 201 -11.18 -6.10 5.26
CA ASN A 201 -11.57 -4.69 5.18
C ASN A 201 -11.50 -4.11 3.75
N GLY A 202 -11.42 -4.95 2.73
CA GLY A 202 -11.33 -4.46 1.36
C GLY A 202 -11.03 -5.54 0.33
N THR A 203 -10.40 -5.15 -0.75
CA THR A 203 -10.06 -6.05 -1.86
C THR A 203 -8.68 -5.77 -2.43
N ILE A 204 -8.08 -6.77 -3.06
CA ILE A 204 -6.92 -6.62 -3.93
C ILE A 204 -7.39 -6.95 -5.35
N ARG A 205 -7.34 -5.98 -6.24
CA ARG A 205 -7.80 -6.09 -7.63
C ARG A 205 -6.61 -6.25 -8.56
N PHE A 206 -6.72 -7.14 -9.53
CA PHE A 206 -5.69 -7.42 -10.53
C PHE A 206 -6.20 -7.03 -11.92
N VAL A 207 -5.45 -6.12 -12.57
CA VAL A 207 -5.85 -5.52 -13.86
C VAL A 207 -4.72 -5.62 -14.89
N GLY A 208 -5.05 -5.46 -16.17
CA GLY A 208 -4.05 -5.29 -17.22
C GLY A 208 -3.17 -4.07 -16.98
N ALA A 209 -1.95 -4.07 -17.47
CA ALA A 209 -1.07 -2.90 -17.45
C ALA A 209 -1.66 -1.82 -18.36
N ILE A 210 -2.20 -0.73 -17.79
CA ILE A 210 -2.95 0.31 -18.51
C ILE A 210 -2.25 1.65 -18.60
N ASP A 211 -1.11 1.83 -17.94
CA ASP A 211 -0.36 3.08 -17.89
C ASP A 211 1.00 3.01 -18.60
N GLY A 212 1.25 1.94 -19.35
CA GLY A 212 2.50 1.73 -20.10
C GLY A 212 3.71 1.37 -19.24
N ARG A 213 3.54 1.25 -17.91
CA ARG A 213 4.59 0.88 -16.97
C ARG A 213 4.61 -0.64 -16.73
N PRO A 214 5.73 -1.20 -16.27
CA PRO A 214 5.81 -2.60 -15.86
C PRO A 214 4.78 -2.98 -14.79
N GLU A 215 4.65 -4.28 -14.52
CA GLU A 215 3.82 -4.78 -13.44
C GLU A 215 4.14 -4.13 -12.09
N GLY A 216 3.13 -3.93 -11.25
CA GLY A 216 3.27 -3.30 -9.94
C GLY A 216 1.96 -2.82 -9.36
N LEU A 217 2.05 -2.28 -8.17
CA LEU A 217 0.94 -1.56 -7.54
C LEU A 217 0.68 -0.27 -8.31
N GLY A 218 -0.49 -0.15 -8.91
CA GLY A 218 -0.85 0.92 -9.84
C GLY A 218 -1.90 1.89 -9.31
N GLY A 219 -2.67 1.50 -8.30
CA GLY A 219 -3.73 2.34 -7.76
C GLY A 219 -4.32 1.85 -6.45
N ILE A 220 -5.17 2.68 -5.87
CA ILE A 220 -6.00 2.36 -4.69
C ILE A 220 -7.38 2.96 -4.86
N ASP A 221 -8.36 2.36 -4.18
CA ASP A 221 -9.69 2.94 -4.02
C ASP A 221 -9.83 3.45 -2.59
N LEU A 222 -10.32 4.68 -2.45
CA LEU A 222 -10.54 5.36 -1.18
C LEU A 222 -12.04 5.53 -0.95
N ALA A 223 -12.51 5.09 0.21
CA ALA A 223 -13.89 5.35 0.64
C ALA A 223 -14.05 6.85 0.92
N ALA A 224 -14.87 7.51 0.09
CA ALA A 224 -15.05 8.95 0.14
C ALA A 224 -16.15 9.34 1.12
N THR A 225 -15.87 10.32 1.97
CA THR A 225 -16.85 11.02 2.80
C THR A 225 -17.31 12.32 2.16
N ASP A 226 -16.43 12.97 1.36
CA ASP A 226 -16.75 14.13 0.52
C ASP A 226 -15.97 14.04 -0.80
N ALA A 227 -16.50 13.26 -1.72
CA ALA A 227 -15.88 13.06 -3.04
C ALA A 227 -15.86 14.33 -3.90
N GLU A 228 -16.85 15.24 -3.71
CA GLU A 228 -16.92 16.48 -4.49
C GLU A 228 -15.81 17.45 -4.09
N ALA A 229 -15.62 17.69 -2.79
CA ALA A 229 -14.54 18.52 -2.30
C ALA A 229 -13.15 17.96 -2.69
N ALA A 230 -12.96 16.63 -2.61
CA ALA A 230 -11.71 15.99 -3.02
C ALA A 230 -11.45 16.17 -4.53
N ARG A 231 -12.47 15.96 -5.40
CA ARG A 231 -12.33 16.18 -6.86
C ARG A 231 -12.11 17.64 -7.21
N ALA A 232 -12.74 18.58 -6.51
CA ALA A 232 -12.54 20.01 -6.71
C ALA A 232 -11.08 20.40 -6.41
N ALA A 233 -10.55 19.99 -5.25
CA ALA A 233 -9.17 20.24 -4.88
C ALA A 233 -8.18 19.58 -5.84
N ALA A 234 -8.46 18.35 -6.30
CA ALA A 234 -7.62 17.67 -7.29
C ALA A 234 -7.62 18.41 -8.64
N ARG A 235 -8.76 18.96 -9.06
CA ARG A 235 -8.87 19.74 -10.31
C ARG A 235 -8.05 21.02 -10.23
N GLU A 236 -8.15 21.76 -9.13
CA GLU A 236 -7.37 22.99 -8.90
C GLU A 236 -5.86 22.78 -8.97
N ARG A 237 -5.41 21.57 -8.61
CA ARG A 237 -4.00 21.18 -8.65
C ARG A 237 -3.59 20.50 -9.96
N GLY A 238 -4.52 20.29 -10.91
CA GLY A 238 -4.24 19.59 -12.17
C GLY A 238 -4.01 18.08 -12.00
N LEU A 239 -4.51 17.48 -10.91
CA LEU A 239 -4.33 16.07 -10.56
C LEU A 239 -5.53 15.20 -10.96
N LEU A 240 -6.68 15.79 -11.29
CA LEU A 240 -7.89 15.08 -11.70
C LEU A 240 -7.87 14.82 -13.21
N ARG A 241 -7.98 13.55 -13.58
CA ARG A 241 -8.09 13.12 -14.98
C ARG A 241 -9.55 13.20 -15.49
N GLU A 242 -9.74 13.13 -16.80
CA GLU A 242 -11.06 13.16 -17.43
C GLU A 242 -11.95 11.96 -17.02
N ASP A 243 -11.35 10.81 -16.72
CA ASP A 243 -12.02 9.60 -16.24
C ASP A 243 -12.41 9.66 -14.76
N GLY A 244 -12.15 10.78 -14.08
CA GLY A 244 -12.45 10.98 -12.66
C GLY A 244 -11.41 10.38 -11.70
N VAL A 245 -10.35 9.77 -12.22
CA VAL A 245 -9.22 9.26 -11.43
C VAL A 245 -8.33 10.43 -11.00
N ILE A 246 -7.90 10.42 -9.75
CA ILE A 246 -6.92 11.38 -9.22
C ILE A 246 -5.54 10.74 -9.30
N LEU A 247 -4.56 11.45 -9.90
CA LEU A 247 -3.20 10.95 -10.06
C LEU A 247 -2.25 11.68 -9.12
N ILE A 248 -1.75 10.99 -8.10
CA ILE A 248 -0.79 11.53 -7.12
C ILE A 248 0.35 10.53 -6.92
N GLY A 249 1.61 11.00 -6.97
CA GLY A 249 2.80 10.15 -6.79
C GLY A 249 2.82 8.94 -7.73
N GLY A 250 2.36 9.11 -8.98
CA GLY A 250 2.27 8.03 -9.95
C GLY A 250 1.19 6.97 -9.68
N MET A 251 0.36 7.16 -8.65
CA MET A 251 -0.73 6.25 -8.28
C MET A 251 -2.08 6.76 -8.75
N ARG A 252 -2.92 5.84 -9.23
CA ARG A 252 -4.34 6.09 -9.55
C ARG A 252 -5.17 5.97 -8.28
N LEU A 253 -5.74 7.07 -7.82
CA LEU A 253 -6.62 7.11 -6.64
C LEU A 253 -8.06 7.30 -7.12
N ARG A 254 -8.93 6.32 -6.81
CA ARG A 254 -10.36 6.37 -7.13
C ARG A 254 -11.15 6.63 -5.85
N LEU A 255 -12.16 7.48 -5.95
CA LEU A 255 -13.12 7.73 -4.88
C LEU A 255 -14.36 6.86 -5.09
N VAL A 256 -14.68 6.04 -4.10
CA VAL A 256 -15.83 5.13 -4.07
C VAL A 256 -16.71 5.36 -2.85
#